data_fe754b22fe2cf8fa51872281c0d1917f
#
_entry.id   fe754b22fe2cf8fa51872281c0d1917f
#
_cell.length_a   1.000
_cell.length_b   1.000
_cell.length_c   1.000
_cell.angle_alpha   90.00
_cell.angle_beta   90.00
_cell.angle_gamma   90.00
#
_symmetry.space_group_name_H-M   'P 1'
#
loop_
_entity.id
_entity.type
_entity.pdbx_description
1 polymer ?
#
loop_
_entity_poly.entity_id
_entity_poly.type
_entity_poly.pdbx_seq_one_letter_code
_entity_poly.pdbx_strand_id
1 'polypeptide(L)'
;MKKIIPSLLALSLATAFSVNAATPKDTLVVVQSTDDADSFDPAKGFELTSVQAFTNIYQRLVQSDPQNPIDLKPTLATSWQPGSDNRSLTFALRKDAKFSSGNPLRPEDVIFSLGRVVKLNLDPSFILTQLGWNKDNVDSFLKKVDDDHVQISWTADVSPAYVLSLLSAPVSSIVDEKTVSAHAEKGDLGNGWLATHSAGSGPYQIRKVVMHQAVILTANPTSPAGAPKIKNILIKNVPEPAARRLLLEQGDADIARNLGADQIASLQGKSGVKTEAIPMASLYYIQFNIGNKNNAALKNPAFWEAARYLFDYKGISGQLLKGQFDVHQTFLPKGFLGALNDNPYSYDPEKAKTILKKAGLTNVSFTLSTSNQPPYLDIAQALQGSFAKGGVKVEVLPGLSSEVSTRVKAHNYEGTINAWGADYFDPNTNAASFAYNPEDGSKTIAYRSDWHIPELNKQVLAATAESDPKKRVELYQAMQREVLKSSPYVIGLQAKNLIALRDNLKGYVQGINPDMVYYSQVTK
;
A
#
# COMPACT_ATOMS: atom_id res chain seq x y z
N MET A 1 66.20 5.57 59.97
CA MET A 1 65.32 4.40 59.70
C MET A 1 63.97 4.90 59.24
N LYS A 2 63.66 4.87 57.92
CA LYS A 2 62.35 5.28 57.33
C LYS A 2 61.59 4.01 57.08
N LYS A 3 60.42 3.92 57.68
CA LYS A 3 59.45 2.80 57.47
C LYS A 3 58.68 3.06 56.19
N ILE A 4 58.72 2.11 55.28
CA ILE A 4 57.92 2.07 54.04
C ILE A 4 56.68 1.29 54.33
N ILE A 5 55.53 1.93 54.13
CA ILE A 5 54.16 1.32 54.20
C ILE A 5 53.81 0.94 52.77
N PRO A 6 53.47 -0.30 52.43
CA PRO A 6 52.87 -0.64 51.12
C PRO A 6 51.39 -0.32 51.07
N SER A 7 51.01 0.57 50.13
CA SER A 7 49.63 0.84 49.78
C SER A 7 49.07 -0.32 48.96
N LEU A 8 48.08 -1.04 49.51
CA LEU A 8 47.26 -1.99 48.75
C LEU A 8 46.30 -1.21 47.82
N LEU A 9 46.57 -1.31 46.53
CA LEU A 9 45.64 -0.83 45.50
C LEU A 9 44.53 -1.90 45.34
N ALA A 10 43.35 -1.66 45.88
CA ALA A 10 42.17 -2.48 45.64
C ALA A 10 41.64 -2.20 44.22
N LEU A 11 41.85 -3.14 43.31
CA LEU A 11 41.29 -3.14 41.96
C LEU A 11 39.83 -3.57 42.04
N SER A 12 38.90 -2.60 42.14
CA SER A 12 37.48 -2.87 42.04
C SER A 12 37.13 -3.17 40.58
N LEU A 13 36.92 -4.45 40.22
CA LEU A 13 36.27 -4.86 38.98
C LEU A 13 34.81 -4.34 39.00
N ALA A 14 34.58 -3.22 38.35
CA ALA A 14 33.24 -2.80 38.00
C ALA A 14 32.75 -3.75 36.90
N THR A 15 32.03 -4.80 37.27
CA THR A 15 31.20 -5.57 36.35
C THR A 15 30.12 -4.63 35.83
N ALA A 16 30.32 -4.06 34.64
CA ALA A 16 29.30 -3.37 33.91
C ALA A 16 28.23 -4.40 33.54
N PHE A 17 27.21 -4.53 34.37
CA PHE A 17 25.96 -5.15 33.96
C PHE A 17 25.40 -4.28 32.83
N SER A 18 25.53 -4.76 31.60
CA SER A 18 24.73 -4.24 30.49
C SER A 18 23.27 -4.48 30.84
N VAL A 19 22.64 -3.50 31.45
CA VAL A 19 21.19 -3.49 31.58
C VAL A 19 20.68 -3.33 30.17
N ASN A 20 20.30 -4.42 29.53
CA ASN A 20 19.45 -4.37 28.35
C ASN A 20 18.18 -3.67 28.79
N ALA A 21 18.06 -2.40 28.49
CA ALA A 21 16.86 -1.61 28.76
C ALA A 21 15.79 -2.10 27.79
N ALA A 22 15.05 -3.12 28.21
CA ALA A 22 13.88 -3.56 27.46
C ALA A 22 12.90 -2.39 27.32
N THR A 23 12.22 -2.29 26.16
CA THR A 23 11.18 -1.30 25.92
C THR A 23 10.12 -1.33 27.05
N PRO A 24 9.54 -0.17 27.46
CA PRO A 24 8.54 -0.14 28.53
C PRO A 24 7.37 -1.09 28.26
N LYS A 25 6.88 -1.77 29.28
CA LYS A 25 5.82 -2.80 29.15
C LYS A 25 4.50 -2.24 28.58
N ASP A 26 4.21 -0.97 28.78
CA ASP A 26 3.01 -0.30 28.30
C ASP A 26 3.19 0.46 26.99
N THR A 27 4.37 0.36 26.37
CA THR A 27 4.72 1.08 25.14
C THR A 27 5.26 0.11 24.09
N LEU A 28 4.64 0.05 22.93
CA LEU A 28 5.14 -0.65 21.74
C LEU A 28 6.09 0.28 20.96
N VAL A 29 7.32 -0.14 20.76
CA VAL A 29 8.31 0.60 19.97
C VAL A 29 8.44 -0.04 18.60
N VAL A 30 8.01 0.68 17.56
CA VAL A 30 8.10 0.28 16.16
C VAL A 30 9.16 1.14 15.48
N VAL A 31 10.14 0.52 14.83
CA VAL A 31 11.17 1.23 14.05
C VAL A 31 10.98 0.96 12.56
N GLN A 32 10.85 2.04 11.79
CA GLN A 32 10.70 2.03 10.33
C GLN A 32 11.20 3.36 9.76
N SER A 33 11.32 3.51 8.44
CA SER A 33 11.38 4.85 7.85
C SER A 33 10.01 5.49 7.91
N THR A 34 9.95 6.77 8.27
CA THR A 34 8.74 7.59 8.24
C THR A 34 8.97 8.87 7.42
N ASP A 35 9.98 8.85 6.55
CA ASP A 35 10.35 10.01 5.72
C ASP A 35 9.30 10.33 4.64
N ASP A 36 8.43 9.36 4.33
CA ASP A 36 7.31 9.48 3.41
C ASP A 36 6.13 10.27 4.00
N ALA A 37 5.99 10.34 5.33
CA ALA A 37 4.82 10.96 5.96
C ALA A 37 4.81 12.49 5.80
N ASP A 38 3.73 13.03 5.24
CA ASP A 38 3.50 14.46 5.08
C ASP A 38 2.26 14.97 5.84
N SER A 39 1.31 14.10 6.14
CA SER A 39 0.06 14.44 6.84
C SER A 39 -0.59 13.23 7.48
N PHE A 40 -1.25 13.42 8.63
CA PHE A 40 -2.13 12.43 9.27
C PHE A 40 -3.62 12.78 9.11
N ASP A 41 -3.95 13.70 8.22
CA ASP A 41 -5.32 13.93 7.76
C ASP A 41 -5.73 12.87 6.74
N PRO A 42 -6.82 12.10 6.95
CA PRO A 42 -7.29 11.10 5.97
C PRO A 42 -7.63 11.69 4.59
N ALA A 43 -7.94 12.99 4.51
CA ALA A 43 -8.21 13.65 3.24
C ALA A 43 -6.94 14.03 2.46
N LYS A 44 -5.74 13.89 3.07
CA LYS A 44 -4.46 14.25 2.44
C LYS A 44 -3.42 13.15 2.53
N GLY A 45 -3.26 12.52 3.70
CA GLY A 45 -2.22 11.50 3.94
C GLY A 45 -2.48 10.25 3.09
N PHE A 46 -1.60 9.99 2.13
CA PHE A 46 -1.74 8.86 1.20
C PHE A 46 -0.50 7.94 1.20
N GLU A 47 0.57 8.39 1.83
CA GLU A 47 1.81 7.63 1.95
C GLU A 47 1.70 6.50 2.99
N LEU A 48 2.59 5.50 2.88
CA LEU A 48 2.53 4.27 3.67
C LEU A 48 2.46 4.51 5.18
N THR A 49 3.29 5.41 5.71
CA THR A 49 3.33 5.70 7.16
C THR A 49 2.00 6.26 7.64
N SER A 50 1.38 7.16 6.88
CA SER A 50 0.10 7.77 7.22
C SER A 50 -1.04 6.75 7.20
N VAL A 51 -1.19 5.99 6.10
CA VAL A 51 -2.29 5.01 5.96
C VAL A 51 -2.21 3.87 6.98
N GLN A 52 -1.00 3.47 7.39
CA GLN A 52 -0.78 2.49 8.45
C GLN A 52 -1.20 3.00 9.84
N ALA A 53 -1.02 4.29 10.09
CA ALA A 53 -1.49 4.91 11.32
C ALA A 53 -3.02 5.04 11.34
N PHE A 54 -3.64 5.35 10.20
CA PHE A 54 -5.10 5.57 10.11
C PHE A 54 -5.92 4.40 10.61
N THR A 55 -5.55 3.17 10.31
CA THR A 55 -6.25 1.96 10.80
C THR A 55 -6.28 1.85 12.32
N ASN A 56 -5.33 2.47 13.02
CA ASN A 56 -5.27 2.49 14.47
C ASN A 56 -5.92 3.74 15.10
N ILE A 57 -6.07 4.82 14.33
CA ILE A 57 -6.55 6.13 14.81
C ILE A 57 -8.02 6.35 14.45
N TYR A 58 -8.41 5.93 13.24
CA TYR A 58 -9.73 6.15 12.68
C TYR A 58 -10.48 4.85 12.46
N GLN A 59 -11.81 4.95 12.42
CA GLN A 59 -12.67 3.91 11.91
C GLN A 59 -13.43 4.43 10.68
N ARG A 60 -13.90 3.50 9.87
CA ARG A 60 -14.70 3.74 8.65
C ARG A 60 -16.10 3.18 8.89
N LEU A 61 -17.03 3.35 7.98
CA LEU A 61 -18.34 2.70 8.06
C LEU A 61 -18.19 1.17 8.02
N VAL A 62 -17.36 0.70 7.09
CA VAL A 62 -17.00 -0.71 6.89
C VAL A 62 -15.49 -0.84 6.77
N GLN A 63 -14.95 -2.01 7.05
CA GLN A 63 -13.51 -2.28 6.98
C GLN A 63 -13.25 -3.71 6.50
N SER A 64 -12.18 -3.90 5.72
CA SER A 64 -11.74 -5.23 5.34
C SER A 64 -11.19 -5.99 6.54
N ASP A 65 -11.50 -7.29 6.61
CA ASP A 65 -10.90 -8.19 7.59
C ASP A 65 -9.42 -8.44 7.20
N PRO A 66 -8.44 -8.16 8.05
CA PRO A 66 -7.03 -8.32 7.70
C PRO A 66 -6.61 -9.76 7.40
N GLN A 67 -7.37 -10.76 7.87
CA GLN A 67 -7.12 -12.17 7.62
C GLN A 67 -7.84 -12.68 6.35
N ASN A 68 -8.98 -12.06 6.02
CA ASN A 68 -9.73 -12.32 4.80
C ASN A 68 -10.19 -10.99 4.20
N PRO A 69 -9.32 -10.24 3.53
CA PRO A 69 -9.61 -8.86 3.12
C PRO A 69 -10.76 -8.69 2.13
N ILE A 70 -11.19 -9.76 1.47
CA ILE A 70 -12.40 -9.77 0.61
C ILE A 70 -13.67 -9.58 1.43
N ASP A 71 -13.64 -9.97 2.72
CA ASP A 71 -14.77 -9.94 3.61
C ASP A 71 -14.84 -8.58 4.34
N LEU A 72 -15.80 -7.75 3.94
CA LEU A 72 -16.04 -6.45 4.59
C LEU A 72 -16.83 -6.64 5.87
N LYS A 73 -16.30 -6.09 6.95
CA LYS A 73 -16.93 -6.13 8.30
C LYS A 73 -17.55 -4.78 8.64
N PRO A 74 -18.72 -4.78 9.32
CA PRO A 74 -19.26 -3.58 9.94
C PRO A 74 -18.28 -3.02 10.98
N THR A 75 -18.14 -1.68 11.01
CA THR A 75 -17.33 -0.98 12.03
C THR A 75 -18.13 0.15 12.69
N LEU A 76 -18.18 1.34 12.10
CA LEU A 76 -19.07 2.41 12.58
C LEU A 76 -20.50 2.24 12.09
N ALA A 77 -20.72 1.57 10.98
CA ALA A 77 -22.04 1.04 10.62
C ALA A 77 -22.25 -0.33 11.27
N THR A 78 -23.47 -0.62 11.69
CA THR A 78 -23.89 -1.96 12.15
C THR A 78 -24.47 -2.80 11.02
N SER A 79 -25.04 -2.14 10.02
CA SER A 79 -25.62 -2.75 8.81
C SER A 79 -25.76 -1.70 7.71
N TRP A 80 -26.05 -2.17 6.51
CA TRP A 80 -26.37 -1.32 5.36
C TRP A 80 -27.38 -1.99 4.46
N GLN A 81 -28.17 -1.17 3.74
CA GLN A 81 -29.17 -1.62 2.80
C GLN A 81 -29.02 -0.87 1.48
N PRO A 82 -28.96 -1.56 0.32
CA PRO A 82 -28.99 -0.90 -0.97
C PRO A 82 -30.39 -0.31 -1.25
N GLY A 83 -30.41 0.84 -1.92
CA GLY A 83 -31.64 1.40 -2.47
C GLY A 83 -32.17 0.54 -3.63
N SER A 84 -33.45 0.71 -3.96
CA SER A 84 -34.12 -0.07 -5.00
C SER A 84 -33.53 0.12 -6.42
N ASP A 85 -32.89 1.24 -6.65
CA ASP A 85 -32.19 1.59 -7.90
C ASP A 85 -30.71 1.15 -7.93
N ASN A 86 -30.20 0.55 -6.84
CA ASN A 86 -28.79 0.24 -6.65
C ASN A 86 -27.84 1.45 -6.80
N ARG A 87 -28.35 2.66 -6.58
CA ARG A 87 -27.58 3.93 -6.64
C ARG A 87 -27.45 4.61 -5.29
N SER A 88 -27.80 3.90 -4.22
CA SER A 88 -27.62 4.36 -2.85
C SER A 88 -27.41 3.21 -1.89
N LEU A 89 -26.78 3.52 -0.74
CA LEU A 89 -26.65 2.68 0.43
C LEU A 89 -27.09 3.48 1.65
N THR A 90 -28.00 2.92 2.45
CA THR A 90 -28.38 3.48 3.75
C THR A 90 -27.69 2.69 4.84
N PHE A 91 -26.88 3.36 5.65
CA PHE A 91 -26.12 2.78 6.75
C PHE A 91 -26.80 3.07 8.08
N ALA A 92 -26.97 2.04 8.91
CA ALA A 92 -27.34 2.18 10.31
C ALA A 92 -26.05 2.35 11.14
N LEU A 93 -25.93 3.44 11.88
CA LEU A 93 -24.74 3.76 12.68
C LEU A 93 -24.80 3.13 14.07
N ARG A 94 -23.62 2.85 14.65
CA ARG A 94 -23.49 2.38 16.02
C ARG A 94 -23.84 3.50 17.01
N LYS A 95 -24.77 3.23 17.92
CA LYS A 95 -25.20 4.17 18.97
C LYS A 95 -24.20 4.31 20.12
N ASP A 96 -23.34 3.32 20.31
CA ASP A 96 -22.31 3.27 21.35
C ASP A 96 -20.97 3.86 20.92
N ALA A 97 -20.81 4.23 19.64
CA ALA A 97 -19.57 4.77 19.12
C ALA A 97 -19.34 6.21 19.59
N LYS A 98 -18.11 6.46 20.06
CA LYS A 98 -17.63 7.80 20.45
C LYS A 98 -16.26 8.06 19.84
N PHE A 99 -16.03 9.31 19.53
CA PHE A 99 -14.70 9.80 19.16
C PHE A 99 -13.80 9.96 20.38
N SER A 100 -12.51 10.12 20.15
CA SER A 100 -11.52 10.36 21.23
C SER A 100 -11.79 11.63 22.04
N SER A 101 -12.54 12.58 21.50
CA SER A 101 -13.06 13.76 22.18
C SER A 101 -14.14 13.45 23.22
N GLY A 102 -14.77 12.27 23.15
CA GLY A 102 -15.96 11.89 23.89
C GLY A 102 -17.29 12.21 23.18
N ASN A 103 -17.27 12.94 22.07
CA ASN A 103 -18.47 13.21 21.27
C ASN A 103 -19.04 11.90 20.68
N PRO A 104 -20.37 11.71 20.67
CA PRO A 104 -20.99 10.56 20.02
C PRO A 104 -20.89 10.66 18.51
N LEU A 105 -20.82 9.50 17.84
CA LEU A 105 -20.94 9.42 16.39
C LEU A 105 -22.34 9.83 15.93
N ARG A 106 -22.42 10.64 14.86
CA ARG A 106 -23.67 11.11 14.25
C ARG A 106 -23.60 11.00 12.72
N PRO A 107 -24.74 10.97 12.02
CA PRO A 107 -24.77 11.05 10.55
C PRO A 107 -24.01 12.25 9.99
N GLU A 108 -24.06 13.41 10.67
CA GLU A 108 -23.34 14.63 10.28
C GLU A 108 -21.84 14.42 10.20
N ASP A 109 -21.26 13.60 11.10
CA ASP A 109 -19.82 13.30 11.09
C ASP A 109 -19.42 12.50 9.84
N VAL A 110 -20.29 11.59 9.37
CA VAL A 110 -20.10 10.83 8.13
C VAL A 110 -20.20 11.76 6.91
N ILE A 111 -21.24 12.60 6.85
CA ILE A 111 -21.46 13.57 5.78
C ILE A 111 -20.28 14.53 5.69
N PHE A 112 -19.86 15.08 6.82
CA PHE A 112 -18.71 15.98 6.88
C PHE A 112 -17.44 15.28 6.39
N SER A 113 -17.14 14.09 6.90
CA SER A 113 -15.88 13.38 6.61
C SER A 113 -15.73 13.04 5.13
N LEU A 114 -16.76 12.46 4.51
CA LEU A 114 -16.72 12.11 3.10
C LEU A 114 -16.80 13.37 2.20
N GLY A 115 -17.64 14.32 2.57
CA GLY A 115 -17.81 15.58 1.84
C GLY A 115 -16.53 16.41 1.82
N ARG A 116 -15.79 16.52 2.95
CA ARG A 116 -14.55 17.27 3.02
C ARG A 116 -13.43 16.71 2.15
N VAL A 117 -13.34 15.38 2.01
CA VAL A 117 -12.35 14.73 1.13
C VAL A 117 -12.52 15.22 -0.31
N VAL A 118 -13.76 15.20 -0.80
CA VAL A 118 -14.09 15.60 -2.17
C VAL A 118 -13.91 17.11 -2.37
N LYS A 119 -14.31 17.93 -1.38
CA LYS A 119 -14.20 19.39 -1.42
C LYS A 119 -12.75 19.87 -1.38
N LEU A 120 -11.91 19.24 -0.58
CA LEU A 120 -10.47 19.53 -0.50
C LEU A 120 -9.74 19.11 -1.77
N ASN A 121 -10.20 18.07 -2.43
CA ASN A 121 -9.64 17.54 -3.70
C ASN A 121 -8.12 17.33 -3.64
N LEU A 122 -7.63 16.75 -2.53
CA LEU A 122 -6.23 16.39 -2.33
C LEU A 122 -5.95 14.96 -2.81
N ASP A 123 -4.71 14.50 -2.72
CA ASP A 123 -4.21 13.28 -3.36
C ASP A 123 -5.15 12.05 -3.30
N PRO A 124 -5.69 11.60 -2.14
CA PRO A 124 -6.53 10.40 -2.11
C PRO A 124 -7.98 10.62 -2.55
N SER A 125 -8.39 11.87 -2.87
CA SER A 125 -9.78 12.20 -3.24
C SER A 125 -10.27 11.45 -4.48
N PHE A 126 -9.33 11.09 -5.40
CA PHE A 126 -9.66 10.34 -6.61
C PHE A 126 -10.38 9.01 -6.32
N ILE A 127 -10.21 8.42 -5.14
CA ILE A 127 -10.89 7.20 -4.74
C ILE A 127 -12.40 7.44 -4.62
N LEU A 128 -12.81 8.54 -3.99
CA LEU A 128 -14.24 8.86 -3.81
C LEU A 128 -14.86 9.56 -5.04
N THR A 129 -14.07 10.29 -5.83
CA THR A 129 -14.59 10.94 -7.04
C THR A 129 -15.00 9.94 -8.14
N GLN A 130 -14.56 8.67 -8.05
CA GLN A 130 -15.06 7.57 -8.88
C GLN A 130 -16.57 7.34 -8.74
N LEU A 131 -17.20 7.83 -7.67
CA LEU A 131 -18.64 7.78 -7.47
C LEU A 131 -19.43 8.83 -8.29
N GLY A 132 -18.72 9.64 -9.08
CA GLY A 132 -19.29 10.77 -9.81
C GLY A 132 -19.42 12.02 -8.93
N TRP A 133 -18.78 12.03 -7.77
CA TRP A 133 -18.77 13.16 -6.86
C TRP A 133 -17.71 14.18 -7.25
N ASN A 134 -18.04 15.44 -7.04
CA ASN A 134 -17.13 16.57 -7.13
C ASN A 134 -17.50 17.62 -6.07
N LYS A 135 -16.70 18.67 -5.94
CA LYS A 135 -16.89 19.71 -4.91
C LYS A 135 -18.26 20.42 -4.98
N ASP A 136 -18.89 20.45 -6.16
CA ASP A 136 -20.12 21.19 -6.40
C ASP A 136 -21.39 20.34 -6.17
N ASN A 137 -21.25 19.01 -6.19
CA ASN A 137 -22.39 18.10 -6.10
C ASN A 137 -22.40 17.15 -4.89
N VAL A 138 -21.27 16.94 -4.20
CA VAL A 138 -21.13 15.92 -3.16
C VAL A 138 -22.16 16.05 -2.03
N ASP A 139 -22.54 17.26 -1.65
CA ASP A 139 -23.53 17.48 -0.59
C ASP A 139 -24.93 16.98 -0.96
N SER A 140 -25.23 16.83 -2.24
CA SER A 140 -26.52 16.27 -2.69
C SER A 140 -26.59 14.75 -2.56
N PHE A 141 -25.46 14.08 -2.45
CA PHE A 141 -25.33 12.62 -2.38
C PHE A 141 -25.17 12.06 -0.96
N LEU A 142 -24.92 12.92 0.02
CA LEU A 142 -24.73 12.55 1.42
C LEU A 142 -25.89 13.11 2.24
N LYS A 143 -26.78 12.25 2.74
CA LYS A 143 -28.02 12.68 3.41
C LYS A 143 -28.18 12.03 4.77
N LYS A 144 -28.48 12.83 5.78
CA LYS A 144 -29.05 12.34 7.03
C LYS A 144 -30.47 11.84 6.75
N VAL A 145 -30.73 10.59 7.11
CA VAL A 145 -32.10 10.00 7.04
C VAL A 145 -32.84 10.25 8.35
N ASP A 146 -32.18 9.94 9.46
CA ASP A 146 -32.61 10.20 10.83
C ASP A 146 -31.39 10.32 11.74
N ASP A 147 -31.58 10.21 13.07
CA ASP A 147 -30.47 10.39 14.02
C ASP A 147 -29.44 9.26 14.02
N ASP A 148 -29.77 8.10 13.49
CA ASP A 148 -28.94 6.91 13.47
C ASP A 148 -28.63 6.40 12.04
N HIS A 149 -29.19 7.04 11.00
CA HIS A 149 -29.02 6.57 9.63
C HIS A 149 -28.51 7.66 8.70
N VAL A 150 -27.55 7.27 7.86
CA VAL A 150 -27.01 8.10 6.77
C VAL A 150 -27.17 7.38 5.43
N GLN A 151 -27.62 8.10 4.42
CA GLN A 151 -27.69 7.61 3.06
C GLN A 151 -26.56 8.20 2.23
N ILE A 152 -25.87 7.32 1.52
CA ILE A 152 -24.81 7.64 0.56
C ILE A 152 -25.28 7.21 -0.81
N SER A 153 -25.30 8.12 -1.78
CA SER A 153 -25.74 7.87 -3.15
C SER A 153 -24.68 8.30 -4.17
N TRP A 154 -24.81 7.85 -5.41
CA TRP A 154 -23.82 8.10 -6.47
C TRP A 154 -24.47 8.13 -7.86
N THR A 155 -23.75 8.70 -8.84
CA THR A 155 -24.17 8.76 -10.23
C THR A 155 -23.41 7.82 -11.16
N ALA A 156 -22.19 7.43 -10.78
CA ALA A 156 -21.38 6.50 -11.57
C ALA A 156 -22.09 5.15 -11.75
N ASP A 157 -21.83 4.48 -12.87
CA ASP A 157 -22.38 3.15 -13.14
C ASP A 157 -21.52 2.07 -12.46
N VAL A 158 -21.69 1.97 -11.14
CA VAL A 158 -20.92 1.06 -10.28
C VAL A 158 -21.85 0.34 -9.30
N SER A 159 -21.48 -0.88 -8.93
CA SER A 159 -22.26 -1.70 -8.00
C SER A 159 -22.14 -1.24 -6.55
N PRO A 160 -23.14 -1.50 -5.69
CA PRO A 160 -23.04 -1.25 -4.24
C PRO A 160 -21.83 -1.94 -3.59
N ALA A 161 -21.45 -3.13 -4.05
CA ALA A 161 -20.28 -3.85 -3.55
C ALA A 161 -18.97 -3.11 -3.84
N TYR A 162 -18.86 -2.51 -5.02
CA TYR A 162 -17.73 -1.66 -5.37
C TYR A 162 -17.68 -0.39 -4.50
N VAL A 163 -18.81 0.26 -4.28
CA VAL A 163 -18.90 1.43 -3.38
C VAL A 163 -18.47 1.09 -1.97
N LEU A 164 -18.88 -0.06 -1.43
CA LEU A 164 -18.43 -0.53 -0.11
C LEU A 164 -16.89 -0.70 -0.05
N SER A 165 -16.27 -1.18 -1.12
CA SER A 165 -14.80 -1.27 -1.19
C SER A 165 -14.13 0.11 -1.12
N LEU A 166 -14.67 1.11 -1.81
CA LEU A 166 -14.17 2.50 -1.73
C LEU A 166 -14.39 3.09 -0.32
N LEU A 167 -15.54 2.82 0.31
CA LEU A 167 -15.85 3.26 1.67
C LEU A 167 -15.03 2.52 2.74
N SER A 168 -14.39 1.41 2.40
CA SER A 168 -13.44 0.71 3.27
C SER A 168 -12.00 1.24 3.14
N ALA A 169 -11.71 2.11 2.17
CA ALA A 169 -10.39 2.70 1.97
C ALA A 169 -10.01 3.72 3.07
N PRO A 170 -8.72 3.92 3.36
CA PRO A 170 -8.26 4.87 4.39
C PRO A 170 -8.81 6.28 4.27
N VAL A 171 -9.00 6.77 3.05
CA VAL A 171 -9.56 8.10 2.75
C VAL A 171 -10.99 8.27 3.29
N SER A 172 -11.73 7.16 3.44
CA SER A 172 -13.11 7.15 3.96
C SER A 172 -13.18 7.09 5.50
N SER A 173 -12.09 7.41 6.19
CA SER A 173 -12.05 7.52 7.66
C SER A 173 -12.99 8.60 8.17
N ILE A 174 -13.75 8.28 9.22
CA ILE A 174 -14.72 9.20 9.81
C ILE A 174 -14.04 10.00 10.93
N VAL A 175 -14.16 11.31 10.87
CA VAL A 175 -13.63 12.27 11.83
C VAL A 175 -14.76 12.97 12.59
N ASP A 176 -14.52 13.39 13.82
CA ASP A 176 -15.43 14.20 14.64
C ASP A 176 -15.58 15.59 14.04
N GLU A 177 -16.70 15.85 13.38
CA GLU A 177 -17.00 17.14 12.73
C GLU A 177 -16.86 18.32 13.68
N LYS A 178 -17.38 18.22 14.93
CA LYS A 178 -17.35 19.30 15.90
C LYS A 178 -15.92 19.68 16.27
N THR A 179 -15.09 18.67 16.55
CA THR A 179 -13.69 18.88 16.91
C THR A 179 -12.90 19.45 15.73
N VAL A 180 -13.06 18.89 14.54
CA VAL A 180 -12.32 19.34 13.35
C VAL A 180 -12.73 20.76 12.94
N SER A 181 -14.03 21.05 12.94
CA SER A 181 -14.55 22.38 12.58
C SER A 181 -14.11 23.47 13.55
N ALA A 182 -13.94 23.15 14.83
CA ALA A 182 -13.42 24.08 15.84
C ALA A 182 -11.95 24.47 15.61
N HIS A 183 -11.21 23.69 14.83
CA HIS A 183 -9.80 23.93 14.48
C HIS A 183 -9.59 24.26 13.00
N ALA A 184 -10.68 24.41 12.24
CA ALA A 184 -10.58 24.79 10.83
C ALA A 184 -10.17 26.24 10.67
N GLU A 185 -9.22 26.51 9.80
CA GLU A 185 -8.73 27.85 9.50
C GLU A 185 -8.87 28.17 8.01
N LYS A 186 -9.33 29.38 7.71
CA LYS A 186 -9.38 29.92 6.34
C LYS A 186 -10.09 29.01 5.32
N GLY A 187 -11.05 28.22 5.77
CA GLY A 187 -11.81 27.30 4.91
C GLY A 187 -11.10 25.98 4.57
N ASP A 188 -10.03 25.63 5.28
CA ASP A 188 -9.27 24.40 5.07
C ASP A 188 -9.98 23.12 5.56
N LEU A 189 -11.19 23.23 6.09
CA LEU A 189 -11.97 22.12 6.66
C LEU A 189 -11.16 21.29 7.69
N GLY A 190 -10.25 21.96 8.42
CA GLY A 190 -9.40 21.38 9.46
C GLY A 190 -8.20 20.57 8.94
N ASN A 191 -7.86 20.68 7.65
CA ASN A 191 -6.73 19.93 7.06
C ASN A 191 -5.40 20.27 7.74
N GLY A 192 -5.12 21.55 8.00
CA GLY A 192 -3.89 21.96 8.66
C GLY A 192 -3.73 21.38 10.07
N TRP A 193 -4.82 21.35 10.85
CA TRP A 193 -4.79 20.79 12.21
C TRP A 193 -4.64 19.26 12.21
N LEU A 194 -5.40 18.57 11.36
CA LEU A 194 -5.35 17.10 11.24
C LEU A 194 -4.01 16.59 10.69
N ALA A 195 -3.18 17.44 10.10
CA ALA A 195 -1.86 17.02 9.65
C ALA A 195 -1.00 16.44 10.77
N THR A 196 -1.21 16.86 12.03
CA THR A 196 -0.45 16.40 13.20
C THR A 196 -1.33 16.00 14.39
N HIS A 197 -2.65 16.11 14.28
CA HIS A 197 -3.63 15.75 15.31
C HIS A 197 -4.61 14.70 14.77
N SER A 198 -5.44 14.17 15.65
CA SER A 198 -6.48 13.21 15.28
C SER A 198 -7.81 13.51 15.94
N ALA A 199 -8.89 13.22 15.25
CA ALA A 199 -10.27 13.32 15.74
C ALA A 199 -11.03 12.03 15.37
N GLY A 200 -10.43 10.87 15.62
CA GLY A 200 -10.98 9.56 15.27
C GLY A 200 -11.62 8.83 16.43
N SER A 201 -12.21 7.68 16.12
CA SER A 201 -12.83 6.73 17.05
C SER A 201 -12.03 5.43 17.23
N GLY A 202 -10.87 5.33 16.57
CA GLY A 202 -10.02 4.14 16.61
C GLY A 202 -9.49 3.83 18.02
N PRO A 203 -8.84 2.66 18.20
CA PRO A 203 -8.29 2.24 19.51
C PRO A 203 -7.18 3.15 20.04
N TYR A 204 -6.58 3.95 19.18
CA TYR A 204 -5.55 4.93 19.55
C TYR A 204 -5.90 6.31 19.01
N GLN A 205 -5.22 7.32 19.54
CA GLN A 205 -5.24 8.70 19.07
C GLN A 205 -3.81 9.24 19.01
N ILE A 206 -3.57 10.23 18.17
CA ILE A 206 -2.28 10.91 18.10
C ILE A 206 -2.07 11.72 19.38
N ARG A 207 -0.98 11.41 20.08
CA ARG A 207 -0.50 12.22 21.21
C ARG A 207 0.48 13.29 20.74
N LYS A 208 1.36 12.93 19.77
CA LYS A 208 2.36 13.85 19.24
C LYS A 208 2.89 13.34 17.90
N VAL A 209 3.05 14.23 16.96
CA VAL A 209 3.81 14.01 15.72
C VAL A 209 5.00 14.96 15.71
N VAL A 210 6.18 14.42 15.40
CA VAL A 210 7.36 15.18 15.01
C VAL A 210 7.74 14.64 13.63
N MET A 211 7.35 15.37 12.59
CA MET A 211 7.55 14.93 11.20
C MET A 211 8.99 14.48 10.97
N HIS A 212 9.15 13.38 10.24
CA HIS A 212 10.43 12.71 9.94
C HIS A 212 11.25 12.27 11.17
N GLN A 213 10.66 12.24 12.38
CA GLN A 213 11.32 11.77 13.59
C GLN A 213 10.51 10.70 14.33
N ALA A 214 9.27 11.00 14.70
CA ALA A 214 8.44 10.06 15.43
C ALA A 214 6.95 10.41 15.39
N VAL A 215 6.12 9.36 15.47
CA VAL A 215 4.68 9.43 15.76
C VAL A 215 4.41 8.72 17.07
N ILE A 216 3.79 9.41 18.01
CA ILE A 216 3.41 8.86 19.31
C ILE A 216 1.90 8.75 19.36
N LEU A 217 1.41 7.53 19.47
CA LEU A 217 -0.01 7.25 19.70
C LEU A 217 -0.24 6.89 21.16
N THR A 218 -1.40 7.22 21.68
CA THR A 218 -1.87 6.80 23.01
C THR A 218 -3.24 6.16 22.90
N ALA A 219 -3.52 5.21 23.80
CA ALA A 219 -4.80 4.51 23.85
C ALA A 219 -5.98 5.49 23.91
N ASN A 220 -7.00 5.23 23.10
CA ASN A 220 -8.27 5.95 23.15
C ASN A 220 -9.22 5.24 24.13
N PRO A 221 -9.53 5.84 25.29
CA PRO A 221 -10.36 5.19 26.31
C PRO A 221 -11.84 5.08 25.90
N THR A 222 -12.27 5.86 24.90
CA THR A 222 -13.66 5.89 24.41
C THR A 222 -13.87 5.02 23.17
N SER A 223 -12.83 4.30 22.73
CA SER A 223 -12.93 3.48 21.53
C SER A 223 -14.03 2.41 21.65
N PRO A 224 -14.95 2.31 20.69
CA PRO A 224 -15.98 1.27 20.67
C PRO A 224 -15.41 -0.15 20.47
N ALA A 225 -14.14 -0.26 20.07
CA ALA A 225 -13.43 -1.53 20.00
C ALA A 225 -12.86 -1.99 21.36
N GLY A 226 -13.05 -1.20 22.41
CA GLY A 226 -12.47 -1.42 23.73
C GLY A 226 -11.05 -0.85 23.87
N ALA A 227 -10.57 -0.75 25.11
CA ALA A 227 -9.24 -0.25 25.39
C ALA A 227 -8.15 -1.25 24.94
N PRO A 228 -7.13 -0.83 24.17
CA PRO A 228 -6.02 -1.68 23.81
C PRO A 228 -5.15 -2.00 25.03
N LYS A 229 -4.48 -3.16 25.01
CA LYS A 229 -3.64 -3.61 26.13
C LYS A 229 -2.35 -2.83 26.27
N ILE A 230 -1.76 -2.41 25.16
CA ILE A 230 -0.60 -1.51 25.11
C ILE A 230 -1.11 -0.08 25.12
N LYS A 231 -0.66 0.74 26.07
CA LYS A 231 -1.14 2.12 26.24
C LYS A 231 -0.57 3.09 25.22
N ASN A 232 0.69 2.91 24.83
CA ASN A 232 1.38 3.83 23.95
C ASN A 232 2.04 3.09 22.78
N ILE A 233 2.10 3.74 21.62
CA ILE A 233 2.87 3.27 20.46
C ILE A 233 3.83 4.39 20.09
N LEU A 234 5.12 4.07 20.03
CA LEU A 234 6.15 4.94 19.49
C LEU A 234 6.58 4.39 18.12
N ILE A 235 6.18 5.05 17.04
CA ILE A 235 6.70 4.79 15.69
C ILE A 235 7.87 5.74 15.50
N LYS A 236 9.09 5.19 15.51
CA LYS A 236 10.33 5.96 15.43
C LYS A 236 10.90 5.91 14.02
N ASN A 237 11.27 7.06 13.49
CA ASN A 237 11.98 7.13 12.23
C ASN A 237 13.40 6.59 12.37
N VAL A 238 13.70 5.53 11.64
CA VAL A 238 15.04 4.93 11.52
C VAL A 238 15.21 4.54 10.05
N PRO A 239 15.75 5.42 9.20
CA PRO A 239 15.81 5.21 7.75
C PRO A 239 16.61 3.95 7.35
N GLU A 240 17.69 3.64 8.07
CA GLU A 240 18.61 2.57 7.72
C GLU A 240 18.16 1.18 8.23
N PRO A 241 17.95 0.17 7.35
CA PRO A 241 17.51 -1.17 7.75
C PRO A 241 18.44 -1.85 8.75
N ALA A 242 19.75 -1.65 8.62
CA ALA A 242 20.74 -2.21 9.55
C ALA A 242 20.60 -1.63 10.96
N ALA A 243 20.29 -0.34 11.09
CA ALA A 243 20.04 0.29 12.38
C ALA A 243 18.74 -0.23 13.01
N ARG A 244 17.67 -0.42 12.20
CA ARG A 244 16.41 -1.02 12.69
C ARG A 244 16.64 -2.42 13.26
N ARG A 245 17.41 -3.26 12.54
CA ARG A 245 17.80 -4.59 13.01
C ARG A 245 18.53 -4.52 14.35
N LEU A 246 19.53 -3.64 14.46
CA LEU A 246 20.34 -3.51 15.68
C LEU A 246 19.49 -3.10 16.90
N LEU A 247 18.60 -2.12 16.75
CA LEU A 247 17.68 -1.69 17.81
C LEU A 247 16.79 -2.84 18.30
N LEU A 248 16.31 -3.69 17.39
CA LEU A 248 15.53 -4.86 17.75
C LEU A 248 16.39 -5.89 18.54
N GLU A 249 17.61 -6.17 18.09
CA GLU A 249 18.52 -7.09 18.76
C GLU A 249 18.91 -6.63 20.17
N GLN A 250 19.09 -5.33 20.36
CA GLN A 250 19.42 -4.72 21.66
C GLN A 250 18.22 -4.64 22.61
N GLY A 251 16.98 -4.85 22.12
CA GLY A 251 15.76 -4.72 22.90
C GLY A 251 15.23 -3.30 22.99
N ASP A 252 15.78 -2.34 22.23
CA ASP A 252 15.33 -0.94 22.16
C ASP A 252 14.16 -0.74 21.19
N ALA A 253 13.80 -1.78 20.43
CA ALA A 253 12.61 -1.85 19.61
C ALA A 253 11.90 -3.19 19.79
N ASP A 254 10.57 -3.18 19.61
CA ASP A 254 9.72 -4.37 19.64
C ASP A 254 9.46 -4.92 18.24
N ILE A 255 9.32 -4.03 17.25
CA ILE A 255 9.06 -4.36 15.84
C ILE A 255 10.03 -3.56 14.98
N ALA A 256 10.76 -4.23 14.09
CA ALA A 256 11.52 -3.63 13.01
C ALA A 256 10.86 -3.98 11.67
N ARG A 257 10.43 -2.95 10.93
CA ARG A 257 9.70 -3.10 9.66
C ARG A 257 10.60 -2.77 8.47
N ASN A 258 10.19 -3.24 7.29
CA ASN A 258 10.87 -2.96 6.01
C ASN A 258 12.37 -3.31 6.08
N LEU A 259 12.68 -4.49 6.61
CA LEU A 259 14.03 -5.04 6.61
C LEU A 259 14.37 -5.63 5.24
N GLY A 260 15.63 -5.59 4.86
CA GLY A 260 16.11 -6.32 3.69
C GLY A 260 16.37 -7.80 4.00
N ALA A 261 16.56 -8.61 2.94
CA ALA A 261 16.82 -10.04 3.08
C ALA A 261 18.06 -10.35 3.94
N ASP A 262 19.11 -9.54 3.83
CA ASP A 262 20.34 -9.73 4.62
C ASP A 262 20.12 -9.49 6.11
N GLN A 263 19.30 -8.49 6.47
CA GLN A 263 18.91 -8.24 7.86
C GLN A 263 18.08 -9.39 8.41
N ILE A 264 17.11 -9.90 7.63
CA ILE A 264 16.29 -11.04 8.02
C ILE A 264 17.17 -12.30 8.18
N ALA A 265 18.04 -12.59 7.21
CA ALA A 265 18.95 -13.73 7.29
C ALA A 265 19.85 -13.68 8.54
N SER A 266 20.32 -12.49 8.91
CA SER A 266 21.15 -12.29 10.11
C SER A 266 20.39 -12.47 11.44
N LEU A 267 19.05 -12.39 11.41
CA LEU A 267 18.18 -12.57 12.57
C LEU A 267 17.67 -14.01 12.73
N GLN A 268 17.78 -14.84 11.67
CA GLN A 268 17.32 -16.23 11.73
C GLN A 268 18.06 -17.02 12.82
N GLY A 269 17.27 -17.71 13.66
CA GLY A 269 17.80 -18.52 14.77
C GLY A 269 18.30 -17.73 15.98
N LYS A 270 18.22 -16.39 15.97
CA LYS A 270 18.54 -15.58 17.15
C LYS A 270 17.47 -15.71 18.22
N SER A 271 17.89 -15.95 19.46
CA SER A 271 17.00 -15.97 20.62
C SER A 271 16.33 -14.60 20.84
N GLY A 272 15.07 -14.62 21.21
CA GLY A 272 14.31 -13.42 21.53
C GLY A 272 13.77 -12.64 20.31
N VAL A 273 13.94 -13.18 19.10
CA VAL A 273 13.49 -12.53 17.85
C VAL A 273 12.81 -13.57 16.94
N LYS A 274 11.68 -13.18 16.34
CA LYS A 274 11.05 -13.91 15.22
C LYS A 274 10.99 -13.03 13.98
N THR A 275 11.04 -13.64 12.82
CA THR A 275 10.95 -12.96 11.51
C THR A 275 9.73 -13.42 10.75
N GLU A 276 9.10 -12.51 10.02
CA GLU A 276 7.93 -12.79 9.19
C GLU A 276 8.10 -12.16 7.81
N ALA A 277 7.61 -12.84 6.78
CA ALA A 277 7.54 -12.35 5.40
C ALA A 277 6.06 -12.29 5.00
N ILE A 278 5.49 -11.10 5.02
CA ILE A 278 4.05 -10.87 4.83
C ILE A 278 3.81 -10.47 3.38
N PRO A 279 2.97 -11.19 2.61
CA PRO A 279 2.62 -10.80 1.25
C PRO A 279 2.06 -9.38 1.20
N MET A 280 2.44 -8.61 0.18
CA MET A 280 1.95 -7.25 -0.06
C MET A 280 1.19 -7.18 -1.39
N ALA A 281 0.19 -6.30 -1.45
CA ALA A 281 -0.52 -5.95 -2.69
C ALA A 281 0.33 -5.02 -3.57
N SER A 282 1.58 -5.41 -3.81
CA SER A 282 2.53 -4.62 -4.60
C SER A 282 3.20 -5.50 -5.65
N LEU A 283 3.04 -5.12 -6.92
CA LEU A 283 3.55 -5.83 -8.09
C LEU A 283 4.73 -5.08 -8.70
N TYR A 284 5.76 -5.80 -9.11
CA TYR A 284 6.89 -5.26 -9.87
C TYR A 284 6.83 -5.76 -11.30
N TYR A 285 6.99 -4.84 -12.25
CA TYR A 285 6.79 -5.11 -13.67
C TYR A 285 7.69 -4.25 -14.56
N ILE A 286 7.96 -4.74 -15.77
CA ILE A 286 8.48 -3.93 -16.87
C ILE A 286 7.29 -3.41 -17.68
N GLN A 287 7.36 -2.16 -18.09
CA GLN A 287 6.40 -1.50 -18.95
C GLN A 287 7.13 -0.95 -20.17
N PHE A 288 6.61 -1.18 -21.39
CA PHE A 288 7.13 -0.63 -22.63
C PHE A 288 6.22 0.50 -23.13
N ASN A 289 6.83 1.57 -23.65
CA ASN A 289 6.13 2.65 -24.32
C ASN A 289 5.99 2.30 -25.81
N ILE A 290 4.84 1.79 -26.21
CA ILE A 290 4.59 1.39 -27.59
C ILE A 290 4.28 2.58 -28.51
N GLY A 291 4.01 3.76 -27.96
CA GLY A 291 3.90 5.05 -28.67
C GLY A 291 5.26 5.65 -29.06
N ASN A 292 6.37 5.09 -28.57
CA ASN A 292 7.69 5.58 -28.88
C ASN A 292 7.98 5.50 -30.39
N LYS A 293 8.22 6.66 -31.03
CA LYS A 293 8.43 6.75 -32.47
C LYS A 293 9.83 6.34 -32.90
N ASN A 294 10.78 6.32 -31.99
CA ASN A 294 12.19 6.07 -32.28
C ASN A 294 12.57 4.59 -32.23
N ASN A 295 11.70 3.73 -31.65
CA ASN A 295 11.97 2.30 -31.50
C ASN A 295 10.76 1.45 -31.91
N ALA A 296 10.75 1.07 -33.17
CA ALA A 296 9.66 0.29 -33.78
C ALA A 296 9.50 -1.12 -33.17
N ALA A 297 10.58 -1.69 -32.61
CA ALA A 297 10.52 -3.03 -31.99
C ALA A 297 9.57 -3.07 -30.81
N LEU A 298 9.44 -1.97 -30.05
CA LEU A 298 8.56 -1.88 -28.88
C LEU A 298 7.08 -2.00 -29.22
N LYS A 299 6.68 -1.73 -30.48
CA LYS A 299 5.28 -1.87 -30.94
C LYS A 299 4.90 -3.30 -31.31
N ASN A 300 5.89 -4.18 -31.45
CA ASN A 300 5.64 -5.53 -31.95
C ASN A 300 5.25 -6.48 -30.82
N PRO A 301 4.05 -7.11 -30.85
CA PRO A 301 3.63 -8.07 -29.82
C PRO A 301 4.59 -9.24 -29.62
N ALA A 302 5.30 -9.66 -30.67
CA ALA A 302 6.32 -10.71 -30.55
C ALA A 302 7.49 -10.29 -29.64
N PHE A 303 7.81 -8.98 -29.60
CA PHE A 303 8.80 -8.47 -28.64
C PHE A 303 8.29 -8.59 -27.20
N TRP A 304 7.03 -8.28 -26.94
CA TRP A 304 6.45 -8.41 -25.59
C TRP A 304 6.41 -9.88 -25.14
N GLU A 305 6.04 -10.78 -26.07
CA GLU A 305 6.08 -12.22 -25.79
C GLU A 305 7.51 -12.70 -25.50
N ALA A 306 8.48 -12.32 -26.32
CA ALA A 306 9.88 -12.66 -26.08
C ALA A 306 10.39 -12.08 -24.75
N ALA A 307 10.04 -10.84 -24.41
CA ALA A 307 10.44 -10.21 -23.16
C ALA A 307 9.94 -10.99 -21.92
N ARG A 308 8.75 -11.61 -22.00
CA ARG A 308 8.25 -12.49 -20.92
C ARG A 308 9.11 -13.73 -20.73
N TYR A 309 9.71 -14.30 -21.80
CA TYR A 309 10.66 -15.41 -21.69
C TYR A 309 12.08 -14.95 -21.34
N LEU A 310 12.38 -13.66 -21.39
CA LEU A 310 13.68 -13.08 -21.01
C LEU A 310 13.74 -12.61 -19.56
N PHE A 311 12.61 -12.56 -18.88
CA PHE A 311 12.59 -12.24 -17.45
C PHE A 311 13.00 -13.50 -16.65
N ASP A 312 14.12 -13.44 -15.94
CA ASP A 312 14.57 -14.54 -15.08
C ASP A 312 13.84 -14.52 -13.73
N TYR A 313 12.57 -14.95 -13.74
CA TYR A 313 11.69 -14.92 -12.58
C TYR A 313 12.29 -15.59 -11.34
N LYS A 314 12.83 -16.79 -11.49
CA LYS A 314 13.37 -17.59 -10.37
C LYS A 314 14.73 -17.09 -9.91
N GLY A 315 15.61 -16.71 -10.83
CA GLY A 315 16.91 -16.13 -10.50
C GLY A 315 16.75 -14.82 -9.75
N ILE A 316 15.86 -13.94 -10.22
CA ILE A 316 15.61 -12.65 -9.57
C ILE A 316 14.93 -12.85 -8.21
N SER A 317 13.82 -13.58 -8.11
CA SER A 317 13.08 -13.72 -6.84
C SER A 317 13.86 -14.51 -5.78
N GLY A 318 14.50 -15.60 -6.19
CA GLY A 318 15.15 -16.53 -5.26
C GLY A 318 16.60 -16.18 -4.93
N GLN A 319 17.41 -15.88 -5.96
CA GLN A 319 18.85 -15.68 -5.76
C GLN A 319 19.20 -14.22 -5.49
N LEU A 320 18.72 -13.30 -6.35
CA LEU A 320 19.02 -11.88 -6.21
C LEU A 320 18.29 -11.27 -4.99
N LEU A 321 16.98 -11.44 -4.93
CA LEU A 321 16.12 -10.83 -3.93
C LEU A 321 15.84 -11.75 -2.72
N LYS A 322 16.49 -12.94 -2.68
CA LYS A 322 16.53 -13.85 -1.52
C LYS A 322 15.16 -14.11 -0.89
N GLY A 323 14.12 -14.28 -1.73
CA GLY A 323 12.76 -14.59 -1.29
C GLY A 323 11.93 -13.41 -0.77
N GLN A 324 12.41 -12.17 -0.90
CA GLN A 324 11.59 -10.97 -0.62
C GLN A 324 10.40 -10.81 -1.56
N PHE A 325 10.38 -11.55 -2.65
CA PHE A 325 9.34 -11.51 -3.68
C PHE A 325 8.91 -12.92 -4.07
N ASP A 326 7.64 -13.07 -4.34
CA ASP A 326 7.11 -14.25 -5.03
C ASP A 326 7.02 -13.99 -6.53
N VAL A 327 7.20 -15.03 -7.34
CA VAL A 327 6.88 -14.98 -8.76
C VAL A 327 5.38 -14.81 -8.92
N HIS A 328 4.96 -13.78 -9.65
CA HIS A 328 3.57 -13.49 -9.95
C HIS A 328 3.47 -12.74 -11.28
N GLN A 329 2.63 -13.25 -12.20
CA GLN A 329 2.63 -12.77 -13.58
C GLN A 329 1.33 -12.10 -14.01
N THR A 330 0.31 -12.04 -13.15
CA THR A 330 -0.96 -11.36 -13.46
C THR A 330 -1.07 -10.01 -12.72
N PHE A 331 -1.93 -9.14 -13.22
CA PHE A 331 -2.03 -7.79 -12.65
C PHE A 331 -2.80 -7.71 -11.32
N LEU A 332 -3.53 -8.76 -10.90
CA LEU A 332 -4.11 -8.80 -9.56
C LEU A 332 -3.19 -9.55 -8.60
N PRO A 333 -2.75 -8.92 -7.51
CA PRO A 333 -1.96 -9.60 -6.49
C PRO A 333 -2.69 -10.81 -5.90
N LYS A 334 -1.98 -11.85 -5.53
CA LYS A 334 -2.54 -12.96 -4.74
C LYS A 334 -3.22 -12.40 -3.50
N GLY A 335 -4.44 -12.87 -3.20
CA GLY A 335 -5.25 -12.42 -2.09
C GLY A 335 -6.40 -11.48 -2.49
N PHE A 336 -6.42 -10.97 -3.72
CA PHE A 336 -7.54 -10.20 -4.25
C PHE A 336 -8.63 -11.09 -4.81
N LEU A 337 -9.87 -10.60 -4.80
CA LEU A 337 -11.02 -11.28 -5.40
C LEU A 337 -10.74 -11.54 -6.89
N GLY A 338 -10.84 -12.80 -7.31
CA GLY A 338 -10.59 -13.19 -8.70
C GLY A 338 -9.12 -13.25 -9.13
N ALA A 339 -8.16 -13.06 -8.21
CA ALA A 339 -6.75 -13.19 -8.54
C ALA A 339 -6.39 -14.58 -9.06
N LEU A 340 -5.67 -14.63 -10.17
CA LEU A 340 -5.13 -15.85 -10.75
C LEU A 340 -3.75 -16.15 -10.16
N ASN A 341 -3.43 -17.45 -10.06
CA ASN A 341 -2.10 -17.91 -9.69
C ASN A 341 -1.30 -18.42 -10.91
N ASP A 342 -1.74 -18.03 -12.11
CA ASP A 342 -1.16 -18.48 -13.38
C ASP A 342 0.20 -17.80 -13.60
N ASN A 343 1.26 -18.63 -13.72
CA ASN A 343 2.61 -18.18 -14.03
C ASN A 343 3.14 -18.98 -15.26
N PRO A 344 2.57 -18.74 -16.47
CA PRO A 344 2.86 -19.57 -17.65
C PRO A 344 4.23 -19.35 -18.25
N TYR A 345 4.87 -18.23 -17.93
CA TYR A 345 6.18 -17.89 -18.51
C TYR A 345 7.30 -18.34 -17.57
N SER A 346 8.35 -18.88 -18.17
CA SER A 346 9.61 -19.22 -17.51
C SER A 346 10.77 -18.60 -18.30
N TYR A 347 11.90 -18.43 -17.66
CA TYR A 347 13.10 -17.95 -18.31
C TYR A 347 13.57 -18.96 -19.37
N ASP A 348 13.50 -18.56 -20.65
CA ASP A 348 13.88 -19.35 -21.83
C ASP A 348 14.41 -18.44 -22.95
N PRO A 349 15.71 -18.08 -22.89
CA PRO A 349 16.33 -17.22 -23.90
C PRO A 349 16.29 -17.76 -25.31
N GLU A 350 16.36 -19.08 -25.49
CA GLU A 350 16.35 -19.72 -26.83
C GLU A 350 14.95 -19.63 -27.46
N LYS A 351 13.90 -19.80 -26.67
CA LYS A 351 12.52 -19.55 -27.12
C LYS A 351 12.32 -18.09 -27.50
N ALA A 352 12.82 -17.16 -26.71
CA ALA A 352 12.76 -15.74 -27.00
C ALA A 352 13.45 -15.40 -28.33
N LYS A 353 14.67 -15.89 -28.56
CA LYS A 353 15.38 -15.74 -29.85
C LYS A 353 14.55 -16.26 -31.03
N THR A 354 13.93 -17.43 -30.84
CA THR A 354 13.09 -18.03 -31.89
C THR A 354 11.89 -17.14 -32.22
N ILE A 355 11.22 -16.58 -31.22
CA ILE A 355 10.09 -15.65 -31.38
C ILE A 355 10.55 -14.39 -32.13
N LEU A 356 11.63 -13.76 -31.66
CA LEU A 356 12.18 -12.54 -32.28
C LEU A 356 12.58 -12.78 -33.74
N LYS A 357 13.28 -13.88 -34.03
CA LYS A 357 13.70 -14.25 -35.40
C LYS A 357 12.50 -14.46 -36.34
N LYS A 358 11.45 -15.15 -35.88
CA LYS A 358 10.22 -15.35 -36.66
C LYS A 358 9.50 -14.04 -36.97
N ALA A 359 9.59 -13.06 -36.07
CA ALA A 359 9.02 -11.73 -36.26
C ALA A 359 9.91 -10.77 -37.05
N GLY A 360 11.09 -11.22 -37.55
CA GLY A 360 12.05 -10.36 -38.23
C GLY A 360 12.74 -9.32 -37.34
N LEU A 361 12.66 -9.50 -36.04
CA LEU A 361 13.27 -8.60 -35.05
C LEU A 361 14.72 -9.01 -34.78
N THR A 362 15.64 -8.35 -35.44
CA THR A 362 17.09 -8.55 -35.26
C THR A 362 17.72 -7.32 -34.62
N ASN A 363 18.75 -7.53 -33.81
CA ASN A 363 19.48 -6.46 -33.10
C ASN A 363 18.59 -5.51 -32.29
N VAL A 364 17.61 -6.07 -31.61
CA VAL A 364 16.72 -5.28 -30.74
C VAL A 364 17.50 -4.67 -29.59
N SER A 365 17.33 -3.36 -29.38
CA SER A 365 17.87 -2.65 -28.23
C SER A 365 16.85 -1.68 -27.68
N PHE A 366 16.90 -1.42 -26.38
CA PHE A 366 16.10 -0.38 -25.73
C PHE A 366 16.75 0.11 -24.46
N THR A 367 16.39 1.34 -24.05
CA THR A 367 16.76 1.90 -22.75
C THR A 367 15.75 1.47 -21.70
N LEU A 368 16.22 1.01 -20.52
CA LEU A 368 15.42 0.64 -19.37
C LEU A 368 15.59 1.69 -18.26
N SER A 369 14.66 2.63 -18.18
CA SER A 369 14.63 3.64 -17.12
C SER A 369 14.27 2.98 -15.78
N THR A 370 15.03 3.30 -14.73
CA THR A 370 14.82 2.70 -13.41
C THR A 370 15.19 3.68 -12.29
N SER A 371 14.56 3.54 -11.13
CA SER A 371 15.06 4.19 -9.92
C SER A 371 16.44 3.68 -9.56
N ASN A 372 17.30 4.57 -9.06
CA ASN A 372 18.62 4.20 -8.53
C ASN A 372 18.58 3.51 -7.15
N GLN A 373 17.37 3.35 -6.57
CA GLN A 373 17.17 2.70 -5.28
C GLN A 373 16.96 1.19 -5.41
N PRO A 374 17.43 0.39 -4.44
CA PRO A 374 17.02 -1.02 -4.34
C PRO A 374 15.49 -1.15 -4.14
N PRO A 375 14.86 -2.20 -4.66
CA PRO A 375 15.44 -3.27 -5.48
C PRO A 375 15.43 -2.95 -6.99
N TYR A 376 14.99 -1.76 -7.40
CA TYR A 376 14.77 -1.41 -8.81
C TYR A 376 16.04 -1.54 -9.65
N LEU A 377 17.14 -0.94 -9.18
CA LEU A 377 18.41 -0.97 -9.90
C LEU A 377 18.96 -2.41 -10.00
N ASP A 378 18.89 -3.17 -8.92
CA ASP A 378 19.35 -4.55 -8.90
C ASP A 378 18.59 -5.43 -9.89
N ILE A 379 17.25 -5.27 -9.93
CA ILE A 379 16.40 -5.99 -10.89
C ILE A 379 16.73 -5.55 -12.33
N ALA A 380 16.90 -4.25 -12.57
CA ALA A 380 17.23 -3.74 -13.91
C ALA A 380 18.55 -4.29 -14.45
N GLN A 381 19.58 -4.38 -13.61
CA GLN A 381 20.88 -4.97 -13.97
C GLN A 381 20.77 -6.48 -14.23
N ALA A 382 20.00 -7.21 -13.45
CA ALA A 382 19.74 -8.62 -13.69
C ALA A 382 18.99 -8.85 -15.01
N LEU A 383 18.01 -7.98 -15.33
CA LEU A 383 17.30 -7.99 -16.60
C LEU A 383 18.21 -7.67 -17.79
N GLN A 384 19.13 -6.72 -17.66
CA GLN A 384 20.15 -6.45 -18.69
C GLN A 384 20.91 -7.73 -19.05
N GLY A 385 21.37 -8.48 -18.05
CA GLY A 385 22.08 -9.74 -18.27
C GLY A 385 21.22 -10.84 -18.86
N SER A 386 19.97 -10.99 -18.41
CA SER A 386 19.07 -12.04 -18.88
C SER A 386 18.57 -11.76 -20.32
N PHE A 387 18.27 -10.50 -20.66
CA PHE A 387 17.87 -10.09 -22.00
C PHE A 387 19.00 -10.24 -23.02
N ALA A 388 20.25 -9.95 -22.64
CA ALA A 388 21.40 -10.14 -23.49
C ALA A 388 21.57 -11.59 -23.96
N LYS A 389 21.28 -12.57 -23.11
CA LYS A 389 21.29 -14.00 -23.49
C LYS A 389 20.25 -14.33 -24.56
N GLY A 390 19.16 -13.57 -24.66
CA GLY A 390 18.16 -13.68 -25.71
C GLY A 390 18.46 -12.83 -26.96
N GLY A 391 19.60 -12.15 -27.02
CA GLY A 391 19.99 -11.31 -28.15
C GLY A 391 19.36 -9.91 -28.16
N VAL A 392 18.82 -9.47 -27.01
CA VAL A 392 18.26 -8.12 -26.83
C VAL A 392 19.22 -7.29 -25.97
N LYS A 393 19.66 -6.14 -26.50
CA LYS A 393 20.53 -5.22 -25.78
C LYS A 393 19.69 -4.27 -24.92
N VAL A 394 19.89 -4.28 -23.61
CA VAL A 394 19.26 -3.35 -22.66
C VAL A 394 20.31 -2.37 -22.16
N GLU A 395 20.01 -1.08 -22.24
CA GLU A 395 20.80 -0.03 -21.62
C GLU A 395 20.07 0.48 -20.37
N VAL A 396 20.63 0.20 -19.21
CA VAL A 396 20.03 0.62 -17.93
C VAL A 396 20.30 2.10 -17.72
N LEU A 397 19.22 2.87 -17.52
CA LEU A 397 19.25 4.31 -17.28
C LEU A 397 18.71 4.63 -15.87
N PRO A 398 19.60 4.60 -14.85
CA PRO A 398 19.18 4.91 -13.47
C PRO A 398 18.98 6.42 -13.27
N GLY A 399 18.08 6.77 -12.35
CA GLY A 399 17.81 8.15 -11.97
C GLY A 399 17.06 8.25 -10.64
N LEU A 400 16.79 9.45 -10.17
CA LEU A 400 15.92 9.64 -9.02
C LEU A 400 14.51 9.15 -9.36
N SER A 401 13.80 8.56 -8.40
CA SER A 401 12.44 8.04 -8.62
C SER A 401 11.49 9.10 -9.17
N SER A 402 11.60 10.36 -8.74
CA SER A 402 10.81 11.49 -9.24
C SER A 402 11.11 11.82 -10.70
N GLU A 403 12.38 11.76 -11.13
CA GLU A 403 12.79 11.99 -12.52
C GLU A 403 12.29 10.88 -13.45
N VAL A 404 12.42 9.61 -13.00
CA VAL A 404 11.89 8.46 -13.74
C VAL A 404 10.38 8.58 -13.88
N SER A 405 9.66 8.89 -12.81
CA SER A 405 8.20 9.10 -12.83
C SER A 405 7.80 10.22 -13.79
N THR A 406 8.51 11.34 -13.80
CA THR A 406 8.26 12.47 -14.70
C THR A 406 8.45 12.06 -16.17
N ARG A 407 9.54 11.35 -16.50
CA ARG A 407 9.78 10.84 -17.85
C ARG A 407 8.69 9.87 -18.32
N VAL A 408 8.27 8.96 -17.45
CA VAL A 408 7.22 7.97 -17.77
C VAL A 408 5.87 8.66 -17.99
N LYS A 409 5.49 9.60 -17.13
CA LYS A 409 4.25 10.39 -17.30
C LYS A 409 4.23 11.25 -18.55
N ALA A 410 5.40 11.69 -19.02
CA ALA A 410 5.58 12.46 -20.24
C ALA A 410 5.77 11.59 -21.50
N HIS A 411 5.65 10.26 -21.42
CA HIS A 411 5.91 9.30 -22.49
C HIS A 411 7.34 9.39 -23.09
N ASN A 412 8.29 9.94 -22.32
CA ASN A 412 9.69 10.10 -22.75
C ASN A 412 10.56 8.95 -22.23
N TYR A 413 10.25 7.72 -22.62
CA TYR A 413 10.98 6.51 -22.25
C TYR A 413 10.73 5.41 -23.30
N GLU A 414 11.54 4.35 -23.28
CA GLU A 414 11.35 3.14 -24.09
C GLU A 414 10.81 2.00 -23.23
N GLY A 415 11.56 1.60 -22.22
CA GLY A 415 11.14 0.68 -21.18
C GLY A 415 11.35 1.27 -19.79
N THR A 416 10.56 0.84 -18.82
CA THR A 416 10.76 1.21 -17.42
C THR A 416 10.41 0.04 -16.51
N ILE A 417 11.12 -0.07 -15.38
CA ILE A 417 10.74 -0.95 -14.29
C ILE A 417 10.07 -0.13 -13.20
N ASN A 418 8.89 -0.56 -12.78
CA ASN A 418 8.07 0.10 -11.78
C ASN A 418 7.45 -0.90 -10.81
N ALA A 419 6.93 -0.37 -9.71
CA ALA A 419 6.02 -1.08 -8.82
C ALA A 419 4.63 -0.42 -8.82
N TRP A 420 3.61 -1.21 -8.58
CA TRP A 420 2.24 -0.75 -8.36
C TRP A 420 1.71 -1.35 -7.06
N GLY A 421 1.32 -0.50 -6.13
CA GLY A 421 0.60 -0.88 -4.91
C GLY A 421 -0.90 -0.62 -5.07
N ALA A 422 -1.73 -1.45 -4.45
CA ALA A 422 -3.17 -1.25 -4.47
C ALA A 422 -3.56 -0.04 -3.58
N ASP A 423 -4.32 0.90 -4.14
CA ASP A 423 -4.76 2.11 -3.45
C ASP A 423 -5.93 1.83 -2.49
N TYR A 424 -6.74 0.82 -2.81
CA TYR A 424 -7.84 0.30 -2.00
C TYR A 424 -8.02 -1.19 -2.27
N PHE A 425 -8.68 -1.90 -1.38
CA PHE A 425 -8.81 -3.37 -1.50
C PHE A 425 -10.02 -3.75 -2.36
N ASP A 426 -9.86 -3.60 -3.67
CA ASP A 426 -10.78 -4.10 -4.71
C ASP A 426 -10.00 -4.42 -5.99
N PRO A 427 -10.37 -5.46 -6.76
CA PRO A 427 -9.71 -5.78 -8.02
C PRO A 427 -9.61 -4.61 -9.00
N ASN A 428 -10.56 -3.68 -8.94
CA ASN A 428 -10.58 -2.54 -9.85
C ASN A 428 -9.39 -1.59 -9.65
N THR A 429 -8.79 -1.51 -8.47
CA THR A 429 -7.60 -0.65 -8.27
C THR A 429 -6.48 -1.00 -9.25
N ASN A 430 -6.29 -2.30 -9.50
CA ASN A 430 -5.30 -2.79 -10.46
C ASN A 430 -5.86 -2.84 -11.89
N ALA A 431 -7.12 -3.28 -12.08
CA ALA A 431 -7.73 -3.32 -13.42
C ALA A 431 -7.80 -1.93 -14.06
N ALA A 432 -8.22 -0.90 -13.31
CA ALA A 432 -8.23 0.49 -13.78
C ALA A 432 -6.83 1.02 -14.12
N SER A 433 -5.77 0.43 -13.59
CA SER A 433 -4.40 0.84 -13.89
C SER A 433 -3.80 0.09 -15.07
N PHE A 434 -3.93 -1.23 -15.10
CA PHE A 434 -3.29 -2.10 -16.09
C PHE A 434 -4.14 -2.39 -17.34
N ALA A 435 -5.47 -2.35 -17.22
CA ALA A 435 -6.43 -2.76 -18.24
C ALA A 435 -7.41 -1.66 -18.65
N TYR A 436 -7.17 -0.40 -18.29
CA TYR A 436 -8.04 0.72 -18.61
C TYR A 436 -7.24 1.92 -19.12
N ASN A 437 -7.59 2.35 -20.34
CA ASN A 437 -7.07 3.57 -20.96
C ASN A 437 -8.22 4.31 -21.65
N PRO A 438 -8.90 5.24 -20.95
CA PRO A 438 -10.01 6.01 -21.53
C PRO A 438 -9.56 7.09 -22.51
N GLU A 439 -8.27 7.29 -22.71
CA GLU A 439 -7.69 8.31 -23.61
C GLU A 439 -8.05 9.76 -23.25
N ASP A 440 -8.50 9.99 -22.04
CA ASP A 440 -8.91 11.29 -21.50
C ASP A 440 -7.79 12.02 -20.71
N GLY A 441 -6.56 11.47 -20.76
CA GLY A 441 -5.40 11.97 -20.02
C GLY A 441 -5.30 11.43 -18.58
N SER A 442 -6.20 10.51 -18.16
CA SER A 442 -6.05 9.77 -16.91
C SER A 442 -4.78 8.92 -16.97
N LYS A 443 -3.82 9.21 -16.09
CA LYS A 443 -2.43 8.70 -16.18
C LYS A 443 -2.29 7.26 -15.70
N THR A 444 -3.13 6.34 -16.19
CA THR A 444 -3.06 4.90 -15.92
C THR A 444 -1.77 4.28 -16.49
N ILE A 445 -1.44 3.05 -16.10
CA ILE A 445 -0.27 2.34 -16.66
C ILE A 445 -0.50 2.07 -18.15
N ALA A 446 -1.73 1.71 -18.54
CA ALA A 446 -2.09 1.52 -19.94
C ALA A 446 -1.94 2.81 -20.77
N TYR A 447 -2.35 3.97 -20.24
CA TYR A 447 -2.11 5.27 -20.86
C TYR A 447 -0.61 5.56 -21.02
N ARG A 448 0.18 5.39 -19.96
CA ARG A 448 1.63 5.63 -20.00
C ARG A 448 2.37 4.74 -20.98
N SER A 449 1.80 3.57 -21.32
CA SER A 449 2.30 2.65 -22.35
C SER A 449 1.84 2.99 -23.75
N ASP A 450 0.94 3.96 -23.93
CA ASP A 450 0.23 4.24 -25.19
C ASP A 450 -0.53 3.01 -25.72
N TRP A 451 -1.09 2.21 -24.79
CA TRP A 451 -1.78 0.98 -25.12
C TRP A 451 -3.28 1.20 -25.28
N HIS A 452 -3.77 1.19 -26.52
CA HIS A 452 -5.17 1.38 -26.87
C HIS A 452 -5.95 0.08 -26.72
N ILE A 453 -6.96 0.06 -25.84
CA ILE A 453 -7.65 -1.17 -25.39
C ILE A 453 -9.16 -0.98 -25.18
N PRO A 454 -9.91 -0.56 -26.22
CA PRO A 454 -11.33 -0.23 -26.06
C PRO A 454 -12.17 -1.40 -25.51
N GLU A 455 -11.83 -2.65 -25.84
CA GLU A 455 -12.57 -3.81 -25.34
C GLU A 455 -12.26 -4.11 -23.88
N LEU A 456 -11.01 -3.97 -23.43
CA LEU A 456 -10.67 -4.06 -22.02
C LEU A 456 -11.30 -2.91 -21.22
N ASN A 457 -11.35 -1.68 -21.77
CA ASN A 457 -12.06 -0.55 -21.13
C ASN A 457 -13.52 -0.91 -20.82
N LYS A 458 -14.22 -1.52 -21.78
CA LYS A 458 -15.61 -1.97 -21.56
C LYS A 458 -15.71 -3.04 -20.45
N GLN A 459 -14.75 -3.98 -20.43
CA GLN A 459 -14.73 -5.05 -19.42
C GLN A 459 -14.45 -4.50 -18.02
N VAL A 460 -13.55 -3.52 -17.87
CA VAL A 460 -13.26 -2.86 -16.60
C VAL A 460 -14.53 -2.17 -16.07
N LEU A 461 -15.20 -1.38 -16.91
CA LEU A 461 -16.45 -0.70 -16.53
C LEU A 461 -17.56 -1.71 -16.19
N ALA A 462 -17.72 -2.77 -16.97
CA ALA A 462 -18.68 -3.83 -16.69
C ALA A 462 -18.41 -4.52 -15.35
N ALA A 463 -17.14 -4.76 -15.01
CA ALA A 463 -16.75 -5.39 -13.74
C ALA A 463 -17.02 -4.50 -12.52
N THR A 464 -16.95 -3.17 -12.65
CA THR A 464 -17.32 -2.25 -11.56
C THR A 464 -18.84 -2.15 -11.37
N ALA A 465 -19.60 -2.31 -12.44
CA ALA A 465 -21.07 -2.29 -12.42
C ALA A 465 -21.69 -3.64 -11.99
N GLU A 466 -20.95 -4.75 -12.13
CA GLU A 466 -21.47 -6.10 -11.85
C GLU A 466 -21.70 -6.32 -10.35
N SER A 467 -22.92 -6.70 -10.01
CA SER A 467 -23.35 -6.97 -8.63
C SER A 467 -23.25 -8.45 -8.24
N ASP A 468 -23.24 -9.38 -9.22
CA ASP A 468 -23.06 -10.80 -8.95
C ASP A 468 -21.56 -11.08 -8.69
N PRO A 469 -21.17 -11.54 -7.48
CA PRO A 469 -19.77 -11.76 -7.15
C PRO A 469 -19.09 -12.80 -8.05
N LYS A 470 -19.81 -13.82 -8.52
CA LYS A 470 -19.25 -14.87 -9.38
C LYS A 470 -18.94 -14.33 -10.77
N LYS A 471 -19.88 -13.61 -11.37
CA LYS A 471 -19.67 -12.97 -12.67
C LYS A 471 -18.57 -11.92 -12.60
N ARG A 472 -18.51 -11.17 -11.50
CA ARG A 472 -17.44 -10.19 -11.27
C ARG A 472 -16.06 -10.86 -11.23
N VAL A 473 -15.93 -12.00 -10.55
CA VAL A 473 -14.71 -12.83 -10.55
C VAL A 473 -14.34 -13.26 -11.97
N GLU A 474 -15.30 -13.78 -12.74
CA GLU A 474 -15.09 -14.24 -14.12
C GLU A 474 -14.56 -13.10 -15.02
N LEU A 475 -15.12 -11.89 -14.90
CA LEU A 475 -14.68 -10.70 -15.64
C LEU A 475 -13.22 -10.35 -15.30
N TYR A 476 -12.86 -10.28 -14.03
CA TYR A 476 -11.48 -9.99 -13.64
C TYR A 476 -10.49 -11.09 -14.04
N GLN A 477 -10.89 -12.35 -14.01
CA GLN A 477 -10.06 -13.46 -14.49
C GLN A 477 -9.84 -13.40 -16.00
N ALA A 478 -10.89 -13.08 -16.77
CA ALA A 478 -10.78 -12.90 -18.22
C ALA A 478 -9.82 -11.76 -18.57
N MET A 479 -9.95 -10.61 -17.93
CA MET A 479 -9.04 -9.46 -18.12
C MET A 479 -7.59 -9.81 -17.75
N GLN A 480 -7.35 -10.55 -16.66
CA GLN A 480 -5.99 -10.96 -16.29
C GLN A 480 -5.34 -11.83 -17.36
N ARG A 481 -6.10 -12.80 -17.91
CA ARG A 481 -5.58 -13.67 -18.99
C ARG A 481 -5.28 -12.88 -20.27
N GLU A 482 -6.15 -11.92 -20.62
CA GLU A 482 -5.94 -11.07 -21.78
C GLU A 482 -4.72 -10.17 -21.61
N VAL A 483 -4.60 -9.45 -20.49
CA VAL A 483 -3.44 -8.61 -20.19
C VAL A 483 -2.15 -9.42 -20.15
N LEU A 484 -2.17 -10.59 -19.50
CA LEU A 484 -1.01 -11.49 -19.44
C LEU A 484 -0.50 -11.88 -20.83
N LYS A 485 -1.41 -12.07 -21.79
CA LYS A 485 -1.09 -12.52 -23.15
C LYS A 485 -0.70 -11.35 -24.08
N SER A 486 -1.46 -10.25 -24.05
CA SER A 486 -1.45 -9.24 -25.12
C SER A 486 -0.90 -7.87 -24.71
N SER A 487 -0.53 -7.66 -23.43
CA SER A 487 -0.07 -6.35 -22.98
C SER A 487 1.41 -6.07 -23.27
N PRO A 488 1.80 -4.79 -23.39
CA PRO A 488 3.19 -4.37 -23.43
C PRO A 488 3.85 -4.36 -22.03
N TYR A 489 3.47 -5.33 -21.17
CA TYR A 489 4.01 -5.49 -19.81
C TYR A 489 4.69 -6.83 -19.63
N VAL A 490 5.65 -6.87 -18.72
CA VAL A 490 6.16 -8.11 -18.11
C VAL A 490 5.97 -7.97 -16.60
N ILE A 491 4.83 -8.44 -16.10
CA ILE A 491 4.60 -8.53 -14.66
C ILE A 491 5.37 -9.74 -14.17
N GLY A 492 6.18 -9.57 -13.13
CA GLY A 492 7.11 -10.64 -12.74
C GLY A 492 7.06 -11.04 -11.27
N LEU A 493 6.78 -10.09 -10.38
CA LEU A 493 7.03 -10.26 -8.96
C LEU A 493 5.93 -9.60 -8.11
N GLN A 494 5.56 -10.27 -7.01
CA GLN A 494 4.77 -9.70 -5.92
C GLN A 494 5.63 -9.55 -4.68
N ALA A 495 5.67 -8.37 -4.09
CA ALA A 495 6.50 -8.06 -2.92
C ALA A 495 6.00 -8.71 -1.63
N LYS A 496 6.92 -8.91 -0.69
CA LYS A 496 6.66 -9.23 0.71
C LYS A 496 7.25 -8.15 1.61
N ASN A 497 6.55 -7.81 2.66
CA ASN A 497 7.11 -7.00 3.73
C ASN A 497 7.88 -7.91 4.69
N LEU A 498 9.17 -7.67 4.79
CA LEU A 498 10.04 -8.38 5.72
C LEU A 498 10.10 -7.62 7.04
N ILE A 499 9.62 -8.25 8.09
CA ILE A 499 9.59 -7.70 9.44
C ILE A 499 10.25 -8.63 10.44
N ALA A 500 10.76 -8.05 11.49
CA ALA A 500 11.22 -8.80 12.65
C ALA A 500 10.58 -8.24 13.93
N LEU A 501 10.24 -9.12 14.83
CA LEU A 501 9.54 -8.81 16.09
C LEU A 501 10.25 -9.50 17.26
N ARG A 502 10.11 -8.94 18.46
CA ARG A 502 10.45 -9.66 19.68
C ARG A 502 9.57 -10.90 19.80
N ASP A 503 10.12 -12.03 20.24
CA ASP A 503 9.40 -13.32 20.28
C ASP A 503 8.29 -13.38 21.32
N ASN A 504 8.38 -12.56 22.38
CA ASN A 504 7.34 -12.40 23.40
C ASN A 504 6.13 -11.58 22.89
N LEU A 505 6.25 -10.87 21.74
CA LEU A 505 5.18 -10.08 21.20
C LEU A 505 4.10 -10.98 20.58
N LYS A 506 2.84 -10.76 20.99
CA LYS A 506 1.66 -11.46 20.47
C LYS A 506 0.63 -10.47 19.97
N GLY A 507 -0.26 -10.90 19.07
CA GLY A 507 -1.41 -10.11 18.61
C GLY A 507 -1.09 -8.99 17.62
N TYR A 508 0.14 -8.92 17.08
CA TYR A 508 0.44 -8.07 15.94
C TYR A 508 -0.20 -8.68 14.69
N VAL A 509 -0.93 -7.86 13.94
CA VAL A 509 -1.58 -8.28 12.69
C VAL A 509 -1.22 -7.28 11.60
N GLN A 510 -0.78 -7.81 10.47
CA GLN A 510 -0.62 -7.05 9.24
C GLN A 510 -1.28 -7.83 8.10
N GLY A 511 -2.16 -7.16 7.35
CA GLY A 511 -2.78 -7.71 6.14
C GLY A 511 -1.97 -7.42 4.89
N ILE A 512 -2.53 -7.84 3.76
CA ILE A 512 -1.89 -7.71 2.45
C ILE A 512 -1.85 -6.26 1.94
N ASN A 513 -2.87 -5.46 2.25
CA ASN A 513 -2.90 -4.05 1.85
C ASN A 513 -2.06 -3.20 2.82
N PRO A 514 -1.38 -2.16 2.34
CA PRO A 514 -0.46 -1.36 3.17
C PRO A 514 -1.08 -0.76 4.43
N ASP A 515 -2.36 -0.38 4.38
CA ASP A 515 -3.09 0.20 5.51
C ASP A 515 -3.46 -0.81 6.61
N MET A 516 -3.44 -2.10 6.30
CA MET A 516 -3.89 -3.16 7.22
C MET A 516 -2.83 -3.50 8.28
N VAL A 517 -2.54 -2.55 9.16
CA VAL A 517 -1.61 -2.72 10.29
C VAL A 517 -2.34 -2.46 11.59
N TYR A 518 -2.40 -3.46 12.47
CA TYR A 518 -3.23 -3.43 13.68
C TYR A 518 -2.38 -3.66 14.94
N TYR A 519 -2.48 -2.73 15.89
CA TYR A 519 -1.77 -2.80 17.16
C TYR A 519 -2.68 -3.06 18.36
N SER A 520 -4.01 -2.97 18.20
CA SER A 520 -4.97 -3.00 19.30
C SER A 520 -4.93 -4.28 20.15
N GLN A 521 -4.57 -5.41 19.54
CA GLN A 521 -4.49 -6.72 20.21
C GLN A 521 -3.07 -7.08 20.67
N VAL A 522 -2.10 -6.20 20.46
CA VAL A 522 -0.70 -6.47 20.81
C VAL A 522 -0.54 -6.57 22.32
N THR A 523 0.26 -7.57 22.74
CA THR A 523 0.72 -7.78 24.12
C THR A 523 2.20 -8.15 24.12
N LYS A 524 2.88 -7.82 25.24
CA LYS A 524 4.28 -8.18 25.51
C LYS A 524 4.37 -9.17 26.64
#